data_a15df92a12cee9d855a9f3a8f41b6bc4
#
_entry.id   a15df92a12cee9d855a9f3a8f41b6bc4
#
_cell.length_a   1.000
_cell.length_b   1.000
_cell.length_c   1.000
_cell.angle_alpha   90.00
_cell.angle_beta   90.00
_cell.angle_gamma   90.00
#
_symmetry.space_group_name_H-M   'P 1'
#
loop_
_entity.id
_entity.type
_entity.pdbx_description
1 polymer ?
#
loop_
_entity_poly.entity_id
_entity_poly.type
_entity_poly.pdbx_seq_one_letter_code
_entity_poly.pdbx_strand_id
1 'polypeptide(L)'
;AYGIGRDCNVGDTIIGIKGRVGFEAAAPKLIIEAHRLLEKYTLSKWQQYWKDQIGNWYGMFLHESQYLEPVMPDMEAMLTSSQRNVNGTVILKLRPLGFETVGVDSPDDLLKSKLGEYGEMQHGWTAQDAKGFIKVSSTPLRVYYGIHPEEQR
;
A
#
# COMPACT_ATOMS: atom_id res chain seq x y z
N ALA A 1 19.02 -19.67 4.33
CA ALA A 1 17.66 -19.27 3.91
C ALA A 1 17.04 -18.39 4.98
N TYR A 2 16.50 -17.30 4.58
CA TYR A 2 15.82 -16.38 5.47
C TYR A 2 14.31 -16.71 5.46
N GLY A 3 13.81 -17.23 6.59
CA GLY A 3 12.40 -17.54 6.77
C GLY A 3 11.66 -16.33 7.34
N ILE A 4 10.69 -15.81 6.64
CA ILE A 4 9.73 -14.88 7.20
C ILE A 4 8.47 -15.68 7.49
N GLY A 5 8.27 -15.98 8.77
CA GLY A 5 7.03 -16.56 9.24
C GLY A 5 5.88 -15.55 9.06
N ARG A 6 4.81 -15.95 8.42
CA ARG A 6 3.56 -15.22 8.39
C ARG A 6 2.47 -16.07 9.03
N ASP A 7 1.82 -15.52 10.03
CA ASP A 7 0.61 -16.12 10.57
C ASP A 7 -0.49 -16.08 9.52
N CYS A 8 -0.85 -17.24 8.99
CA CYS A 8 -2.03 -17.39 8.14
C CYS A 8 -3.18 -17.87 9.02
N ASN A 9 -4.26 -17.12 9.02
CA ASN A 9 -5.52 -17.59 9.59
C ASN A 9 -6.11 -18.63 8.63
N VAL A 10 -6.08 -19.87 9.00
CA VAL A 10 -6.68 -20.98 8.22
C VAL A 10 -8.04 -21.29 8.83
N GLY A 11 -8.96 -20.32 8.86
CA GLY A 11 -10.33 -20.52 9.30
C GLY A 11 -10.51 -21.24 10.65
N ASP A 12 -11.55 -20.97 11.35
CA ASP A 12 -11.83 -21.50 12.71
C ASP A 12 -12.00 -23.03 12.80
N THR A 13 -11.95 -23.73 11.68
CA THR A 13 -12.43 -25.11 11.60
C THR A 13 -11.37 -26.15 11.29
N ILE A 14 -10.16 -25.77 10.91
CA ILE A 14 -9.35 -26.75 10.18
C ILE A 14 -8.49 -27.63 11.06
N ILE A 15 -8.16 -27.28 12.29
CA ILE A 15 -7.26 -28.14 13.05
C ILE A 15 -7.59 -28.25 14.53
N GLY A 16 -8.76 -27.85 14.98
CA GLY A 16 -9.12 -27.95 16.42
C GLY A 16 -8.23 -27.12 17.35
N ILE A 17 -7.25 -26.45 16.81
CA ILE A 17 -6.34 -25.53 17.46
C ILE A 17 -6.65 -24.18 16.84
N LYS A 18 -7.12 -23.23 17.59
CA LYS A 18 -7.38 -21.85 17.18
C LYS A 18 -6.27 -21.37 16.27
N GLY A 19 -6.53 -21.54 15.02
CA GLY A 19 -5.65 -21.84 14.01
C GLY A 19 -4.84 -20.73 13.43
N ARG A 20 -3.67 -20.50 13.92
CA ARG A 20 -2.63 -19.85 13.14
C ARG A 20 -1.67 -20.91 12.65
N VAL A 21 -1.54 -21.05 11.34
CA VAL A 21 -0.47 -21.86 10.75
C VAL A 21 0.59 -20.89 10.26
N GLY A 22 1.77 -20.96 10.85
CA GLY A 22 2.94 -20.27 10.33
C GLY A 22 3.53 -21.06 9.16
N PHE A 23 3.84 -20.40 8.06
CA PHE A 23 4.67 -20.97 7.01
C PHE A 23 5.81 -20.03 6.65
N GLU A 24 6.92 -20.60 6.25
CA GLU A 24 8.07 -19.85 5.79
C GLU A 24 8.09 -19.78 4.26
N ALA A 25 8.16 -18.57 3.72
CA ALA A 25 8.23 -18.33 2.29
C ALA A 25 9.29 -17.25 2.00
N ALA A 26 10.56 -17.60 2.23
CA ALA A 26 11.67 -16.65 2.20
C ALA A 26 11.80 -15.91 0.85
N ALA A 27 12.01 -16.65 -0.24
CA ALA A 27 12.20 -16.03 -1.56
C ALA A 27 10.96 -15.29 -2.07
N PRO A 28 9.75 -15.86 -2.06
CA PRO A 28 8.54 -15.13 -2.41
C PRO A 28 8.33 -13.88 -1.57
N LYS A 29 8.62 -13.92 -0.28
CA LYS A 29 8.48 -12.75 0.60
C LYS A 29 9.45 -11.63 0.23
N LEU A 30 10.69 -11.95 -0.08
CA LEU A 30 11.66 -10.96 -0.54
C LEU A 30 11.23 -10.29 -1.84
N ILE A 31 10.72 -11.07 -2.80
CA ILE A 31 10.21 -10.55 -4.07
C ILE A 31 9.00 -9.62 -3.84
N ILE A 32 8.07 -10.03 -2.98
CA ILE A 32 6.90 -9.22 -2.64
C ILE A 32 7.32 -7.89 -1.99
N GLU A 33 8.25 -7.91 -1.06
CA GLU A 33 8.70 -6.68 -0.39
C GLU A 33 9.49 -5.76 -1.34
N ALA A 34 10.33 -6.33 -2.21
CA ALA A 34 11.01 -5.58 -3.26
C ALA A 34 10.00 -4.92 -4.21
N HIS A 35 8.98 -5.67 -4.64
CA HIS A 35 7.92 -5.15 -5.49
C HIS A 35 7.12 -4.03 -4.83
N ARG A 36 6.70 -4.23 -3.57
CA ARG A 36 6.01 -3.20 -2.78
C ARG A 36 6.83 -1.92 -2.62
N LEU A 37 8.14 -2.08 -2.49
CA LEU A 37 9.01 -0.92 -2.43
C LEU A 37 9.01 -0.17 -3.76
N LEU A 38 9.10 -0.89 -4.89
CA LEU A 38 9.03 -0.27 -6.20
C LEU A 38 7.69 0.46 -6.42
N GLU A 39 6.59 -0.16 -6.03
CA GLU A 39 5.26 0.46 -6.04
C GLU A 39 5.22 1.78 -5.26
N LYS A 40 5.89 1.83 -4.11
CA LYS A 40 5.95 3.04 -3.28
C LYS A 40 6.61 4.22 -4.00
N TYR A 41 7.53 3.96 -4.91
CA TYR A 41 8.22 4.99 -5.69
C TYR A 41 7.50 5.37 -6.98
N THR A 42 6.66 4.49 -7.52
CA THR A 42 6.08 4.64 -8.86
C THR A 42 4.57 4.86 -8.88
N LEU A 43 3.86 4.51 -7.82
CA LEU A 43 2.42 4.69 -7.74
C LEU A 43 2.05 5.96 -6.96
N SER A 44 0.99 6.63 -7.41
CA SER A 44 0.40 7.71 -6.64
C SER A 44 -0.25 7.17 -5.36
N LYS A 45 -0.43 8.05 -4.37
CA LYS A 45 -1.07 7.73 -3.08
C LYS A 45 -2.38 6.95 -3.26
N TRP A 46 -3.24 7.39 -4.16
CA TRP A 46 -4.55 6.76 -4.36
C TRP A 46 -4.48 5.46 -5.14
N GLN A 47 -3.52 5.31 -6.07
CA GLN A 47 -3.26 4.03 -6.72
C GLN A 47 -2.80 2.97 -5.72
N GLN A 48 -1.86 3.30 -4.82
CA GLN A 48 -1.43 2.39 -3.75
C GLN A 48 -2.60 1.97 -2.87
N TYR A 49 -3.39 2.95 -2.41
CA TYR A 49 -4.53 2.70 -1.53
C TYR A 49 -5.53 1.72 -2.16
N TRP A 50 -6.00 2.03 -3.37
CA TRP A 50 -6.99 1.20 -4.03
C TRP A 50 -6.46 -0.16 -4.47
N LYS A 51 -5.21 -0.23 -4.92
CA LYS A 51 -4.55 -1.49 -5.23
C LYS A 51 -4.49 -2.40 -4.00
N ASP A 52 -4.13 -1.89 -2.84
CA ASP A 52 -4.06 -2.68 -1.60
C ASP A 52 -5.46 -3.13 -1.15
N GLN A 53 -6.47 -2.29 -1.26
CA GLN A 53 -7.85 -2.66 -0.95
C GLN A 53 -8.33 -3.80 -1.86
N ILE A 54 -8.17 -3.65 -3.17
CA ILE A 54 -8.60 -4.67 -4.14
C ILE A 54 -7.77 -5.94 -3.98
N GLY A 55 -6.47 -5.83 -3.74
CA GLY A 55 -5.60 -6.98 -3.50
C GLY A 55 -6.00 -7.79 -2.27
N ASN A 56 -6.45 -7.12 -1.19
CA ASN A 56 -6.98 -7.81 -0.02
C ASN A 56 -8.28 -8.57 -0.33
N TRP A 57 -9.21 -7.94 -1.03
CA TRP A 57 -10.45 -8.58 -1.46
C TRP A 57 -10.19 -9.73 -2.43
N TYR A 58 -9.32 -9.54 -3.41
CA TYR A 58 -8.91 -10.59 -4.33
C TYR A 58 -8.35 -11.81 -3.58
N GLY A 59 -7.46 -11.57 -2.60
CA GLY A 59 -6.92 -12.63 -1.75
C GLY A 59 -7.99 -13.33 -0.92
N MET A 60 -8.99 -12.60 -0.42
CA MET A 60 -10.12 -13.18 0.31
C MET A 60 -10.97 -14.08 -0.60
N PHE A 61 -11.33 -13.64 -1.79
CA PHE A 61 -12.10 -14.45 -2.75
C PHE A 61 -11.34 -15.73 -3.13
N LEU A 62 -10.02 -15.65 -3.32
CA LEU A 62 -9.20 -16.84 -3.55
C LEU A 62 -9.23 -17.80 -2.35
N HIS A 63 -9.14 -17.27 -1.14
CA HIS A 63 -9.18 -18.07 0.08
C HIS A 63 -10.52 -18.79 0.27
N GLU A 64 -11.62 -18.12 -0.05
CA GLU A 64 -12.98 -18.64 0.04
C GLU A 64 -13.39 -19.51 -1.17
N SER A 65 -12.45 -19.84 -2.05
CA SER A 65 -12.70 -20.61 -3.28
C SER A 65 -13.70 -19.96 -4.25
N GLN A 66 -13.79 -18.64 -4.24
CA GLN A 66 -14.72 -17.84 -5.07
C GLN A 66 -14.04 -17.28 -6.32
N TYR A 67 -13.02 -17.94 -6.82
CA TYR A 67 -12.25 -17.49 -7.99
C TYR A 67 -13.11 -17.31 -9.28
N LEU A 68 -14.22 -18.02 -9.39
CA LEU A 68 -15.12 -17.93 -10.56
C LEU A 68 -16.17 -16.81 -10.43
N GLU A 69 -16.13 -16.01 -9.38
CA GLU A 69 -17.03 -14.87 -9.26
C GLU A 69 -16.78 -13.84 -10.38
N PRO A 70 -17.87 -13.28 -10.97
CA PRO A 70 -17.75 -12.33 -12.09
C PRO A 70 -16.93 -11.10 -11.79
N VAL A 71 -16.78 -10.72 -10.52
CA VAL A 71 -15.96 -9.57 -10.09
C VAL A 71 -14.45 -9.84 -10.16
N MET A 72 -14.02 -11.09 -10.21
CA MET A 72 -12.59 -11.44 -10.19
C MET A 72 -11.83 -10.90 -11.41
N PRO A 73 -12.32 -11.05 -12.65
CA PRO A 73 -11.69 -10.41 -13.81
C PRO A 73 -11.61 -8.87 -13.72
N ASP A 74 -12.59 -8.22 -13.12
CA ASP A 74 -12.58 -6.76 -12.92
C ASP A 74 -11.47 -6.34 -11.94
N MET A 75 -11.31 -7.09 -10.85
CA MET A 75 -10.21 -6.90 -9.90
C MET A 75 -8.85 -7.13 -10.57
N GLU A 76 -8.70 -8.20 -11.35
CA GLU A 76 -7.47 -8.50 -12.10
C GLU A 76 -7.13 -7.40 -13.10
N ALA A 77 -8.12 -6.89 -13.82
CA ALA A 77 -7.94 -5.80 -14.76
C ALA A 77 -7.44 -4.52 -14.05
N MET A 78 -8.01 -4.18 -12.90
CA MET A 78 -7.57 -3.04 -12.09
C MET A 78 -6.15 -3.25 -11.54
N LEU A 79 -5.87 -4.42 -10.95
CA LEU A 79 -4.54 -4.75 -10.43
C LEU A 79 -3.50 -4.67 -11.55
N THR A 80 -3.77 -5.28 -12.71
CA THR A 80 -2.88 -5.25 -13.87
C THR A 80 -2.66 -3.82 -14.38
N SER A 81 -3.73 -3.04 -14.49
CA SER A 81 -3.63 -1.64 -14.93
C SER A 81 -2.80 -0.79 -13.97
N SER A 82 -2.88 -1.05 -12.67
CA SER A 82 -2.10 -0.32 -11.66
C SER A 82 -0.59 -0.54 -11.83
N GLN A 83 -0.18 -1.68 -12.38
CA GLN A 83 1.23 -2.06 -12.51
C GLN A 83 1.91 -1.49 -13.77
N ARG A 84 1.20 -0.73 -14.61
CA ARG A 84 1.74 -0.25 -15.91
C ARG A 84 3.07 0.48 -15.79
N ASN A 85 3.25 1.28 -14.76
CA ASN A 85 4.45 2.10 -14.53
C ASN A 85 5.29 1.57 -13.36
N VAL A 86 4.99 0.37 -12.85
CA VAL A 86 5.77 -0.27 -11.79
C VAL A 86 6.92 -1.04 -12.45
N ASN A 87 7.97 -0.32 -12.78
CA ASN A 87 9.14 -0.83 -13.49
C ASN A 87 10.42 -0.30 -12.85
N GLY A 88 11.43 -1.15 -12.71
CA GLY A 88 12.72 -0.73 -12.15
C GLY A 88 13.49 -1.86 -11.48
N THR A 89 14.57 -1.48 -10.82
CA THR A 89 15.47 -2.36 -10.09
C THR A 89 15.47 -2.00 -8.61
N VAL A 90 15.30 -3.01 -7.76
CA VAL A 90 15.41 -2.87 -6.31
C VAL A 90 16.65 -3.61 -5.83
N ILE A 91 17.50 -2.93 -5.09
CA ILE A 91 18.73 -3.50 -4.55
C ILE A 91 18.51 -3.82 -3.07
N LEU A 92 18.58 -5.12 -2.75
CA LEU A 92 18.43 -5.64 -1.40
C LEU A 92 19.76 -6.20 -0.90
N LYS A 93 20.12 -5.88 0.34
CA LYS A 93 21.22 -6.51 1.04
C LYS A 93 20.68 -7.53 2.03
N LEU A 94 20.98 -8.80 1.77
CA LEU A 94 20.57 -9.89 2.66
C LEU A 94 21.47 -9.95 3.89
N ARG A 95 20.87 -10.20 5.03
CA ARG A 95 21.56 -10.41 6.32
C ARG A 95 21.00 -11.66 6.99
N PRO A 96 21.70 -12.24 7.98
CA PRO A 96 21.08 -13.24 8.84
C PRO A 96 19.81 -12.65 9.47
N LEU A 97 18.72 -13.39 9.39
CA LEU A 97 17.40 -13.03 9.95
C LEU A 97 16.74 -11.77 9.33
N GLY A 98 17.28 -11.22 8.20
CA GLY A 98 16.68 -10.03 7.61
C GLY A 98 17.23 -9.62 6.27
N PHE A 99 16.71 -8.51 5.80
CA PHE A 99 17.24 -7.79 4.66
C PHE A 99 17.04 -6.29 4.89
N GLU A 100 17.84 -5.51 4.22
CA GLU A 100 17.67 -4.06 4.15
C GLU A 100 17.61 -3.64 2.68
N THR A 101 16.83 -2.61 2.41
CA THR A 101 16.81 -2.00 1.09
C THR A 101 17.96 -1.03 0.98
N VAL A 102 18.80 -1.22 -0.04
CA VAL A 102 19.97 -0.39 -0.30
C VAL A 102 19.67 0.69 -1.33
N GLY A 103 18.79 0.38 -2.28
CA GLY A 103 18.42 1.35 -3.31
C GLY A 103 17.27 0.89 -4.20
N VAL A 104 16.68 1.87 -4.86
CA VAL A 104 15.67 1.69 -5.92
C VAL A 104 16.08 2.54 -7.10
N ASP A 105 16.04 1.97 -8.29
CA ASP A 105 16.20 2.70 -9.54
C ASP A 105 15.02 2.38 -10.47
N SER A 106 14.30 3.44 -10.85
CA SER A 106 13.13 3.35 -11.72
C SER A 106 13.09 4.56 -12.66
N PRO A 107 12.77 4.39 -13.94
CA PRO A 107 12.49 5.51 -14.83
C PRO A 107 11.22 6.26 -14.42
N ASP A 108 10.29 5.57 -13.77
CA ASP A 108 8.98 6.09 -13.34
C ASP A 108 8.96 6.56 -11.89
N ASP A 109 10.12 6.77 -11.27
CA ASP A 109 10.26 7.23 -9.89
C ASP A 109 9.69 8.65 -9.72
N LEU A 110 8.62 8.77 -8.95
CA LEU A 110 7.94 10.03 -8.67
C LEU A 110 8.79 11.02 -7.88
N LEU A 111 9.80 10.54 -7.14
CA LEU A 111 10.74 11.41 -6.41
C LEU A 111 11.71 12.15 -7.35
N LYS A 112 11.85 11.71 -8.60
CA LYS A 112 12.61 12.43 -9.63
C LYS A 112 11.89 13.69 -10.12
N SER A 113 10.61 13.86 -9.77
CA SER A 113 9.84 15.06 -10.11
C SER A 113 10.26 16.25 -9.25
N LYS A 114 10.64 17.34 -9.92
CA LYS A 114 10.93 18.63 -9.26
C LYS A 114 9.68 19.28 -8.64
N LEU A 115 8.48 18.80 -8.99
CA LEU A 115 7.21 19.31 -8.43
C LEU A 115 6.92 18.77 -7.03
N GLY A 116 7.60 17.71 -6.60
CA GLY A 116 7.43 17.07 -5.30
C GLY A 116 8.41 17.47 -4.22
N GLU A 117 9.09 18.59 -4.36
CA GLU A 117 10.01 19.10 -3.36
C GLU A 117 9.26 19.51 -2.08
N TYR A 118 9.84 19.16 -0.92
CA TYR A 118 9.28 19.43 0.39
C TYR A 118 10.08 20.51 1.15
N GLY A 119 9.40 21.17 2.07
CA GLY A 119 10.03 22.18 2.93
C GLY A 119 10.34 23.48 2.19
N GLU A 120 11.46 24.09 2.52
CA GLU A 120 11.88 25.40 1.99
C GLU A 120 12.19 25.40 0.50
N MET A 121 12.46 24.22 -0.09
CA MET A 121 12.75 24.05 -1.51
C MET A 121 11.50 23.91 -2.38
N GLN A 122 10.34 23.85 -1.76
CA GLN A 122 9.07 23.69 -2.46
C GLN A 122 8.65 25.04 -3.09
N HIS A 123 8.36 25.03 -4.40
CA HIS A 123 7.95 26.21 -5.16
C HIS A 123 6.56 26.07 -5.82
N GLY A 124 5.89 24.93 -5.66
CA GLY A 124 4.61 24.63 -6.29
C GLY A 124 3.40 25.29 -5.64
N TRP A 125 3.51 25.73 -4.37
CA TRP A 125 2.45 26.40 -3.62
C TRP A 125 3.01 27.27 -2.49
N THR A 126 2.17 28.18 -1.98
CA THR A 126 2.52 29.12 -0.92
C THR A 126 1.84 28.76 0.41
N ALA A 127 2.29 29.38 1.50
CA ALA A 127 1.61 29.26 2.79
C ALA A 127 0.15 29.71 2.74
N GLN A 128 -0.17 30.67 1.88
CA GLN A 128 -1.54 31.15 1.70
C GLN A 128 -2.43 30.10 1.00
N ASP A 129 -1.88 29.36 0.02
CA ASP A 129 -2.56 28.26 -0.64
C ASP A 129 -2.82 27.11 0.35
N ALA A 130 -1.84 26.77 1.19
CA ALA A 130 -2.00 25.78 2.24
C ALA A 130 -3.09 26.18 3.25
N LYS A 131 -3.13 27.45 3.67
CA LYS A 131 -4.16 27.99 4.55
C LYS A 131 -5.54 27.93 3.91
N GLY A 132 -5.64 28.26 2.64
CA GLY A 132 -6.87 28.13 1.86
C GLY A 132 -7.38 26.68 1.78
N PHE A 133 -6.48 25.76 1.47
CA PHE A 133 -6.79 24.32 1.44
C PHE A 133 -7.29 23.81 2.79
N ILE A 134 -6.59 24.12 3.89
CA ILE A 134 -7.01 23.72 5.24
C ILE A 134 -8.40 24.25 5.57
N LYS A 135 -8.66 25.52 5.24
CA LYS A 135 -9.95 26.16 5.49
C LYS A 135 -11.09 25.44 4.77
N VAL A 136 -10.90 25.07 3.50
CA VAL A 136 -11.92 24.37 2.70
C VAL A 136 -12.05 22.92 3.16
N SER A 137 -10.96 22.20 3.33
CA SER A 137 -10.96 20.78 3.71
C SER A 137 -11.50 20.53 5.11
N SER A 138 -11.43 21.51 6.01
CA SER A 138 -12.00 21.43 7.37
C SER A 138 -13.50 21.71 7.42
N THR A 139 -14.14 22.12 6.30
CA THR A 139 -15.57 22.47 6.31
C THR A 139 -16.48 21.35 6.81
N PRO A 140 -16.36 20.08 6.37
CA PRO A 140 -17.20 19.00 6.89
C PRO A 140 -17.08 18.83 8.42
N LEU A 141 -15.86 18.95 8.94
CA LEU A 141 -15.58 18.85 10.37
C LEU A 141 -16.20 20.02 11.15
N ARG A 142 -16.11 21.23 10.60
CA ARG A 142 -16.74 22.42 11.20
C ARG A 142 -18.26 22.33 11.19
N VAL A 143 -18.85 21.75 10.16
CA VAL A 143 -20.30 21.51 10.13
C VAL A 143 -20.69 20.51 11.21
N TYR A 144 -19.95 19.41 11.33
CA TYR A 144 -20.21 18.40 12.37
C TYR A 144 -20.16 18.99 13.77
N TYR A 145 -19.06 19.64 14.14
CA TYR A 145 -18.90 20.26 15.47
C TYR A 145 -19.76 21.52 15.67
N GLY A 146 -20.29 22.11 14.61
CA GLY A 146 -21.29 23.16 14.73
C GLY A 146 -22.64 22.66 15.27
N ILE A 147 -22.91 21.36 15.05
CA ILE A 147 -24.13 20.68 15.57
C ILE A 147 -23.83 19.96 16.90
N HIS A 148 -22.62 19.48 17.09
CA HIS A 148 -22.15 18.71 18.25
C HIS A 148 -21.00 19.42 18.98
N PRO A 149 -21.20 20.61 19.54
CA PRO A 149 -20.13 21.38 20.17
C PRO A 149 -19.53 20.68 21.41
N GLU A 150 -20.31 19.83 22.08
CA GLU A 150 -19.90 19.05 23.25
C GLU A 150 -18.86 17.96 22.94
N GLU A 151 -18.74 17.55 21.67
CA GLU A 151 -17.74 16.56 21.22
C GLU A 151 -16.42 17.20 20.79
N GLN A 152 -16.34 18.53 20.72
CA GLN A 152 -15.12 19.23 20.35
C GLN A 152 -14.11 19.18 21.50
N ARG A 153 -12.96 18.52 21.26
CA ARG A 153 -11.84 18.36 22.21
C ARG A 153 -10.80 19.45 22.05
#